data_ae37a2deb214ae40ee12d61e4c39d5a1
#
_entry.id   ae37a2deb214ae40ee12d61e4c39d5a1
#
_cell.length_a   1.000
_cell.length_b   1.000
_cell.length_c   1.000
_cell.angle_alpha   90.00
_cell.angle_beta   90.00
_cell.angle_gamma   90.00
#
_symmetry.space_group_name_H-M   'P 1'
#
loop_
_entity.id
_entity.type
_entity.pdbx_description
1 polymer ?
#
loop_
_entity_poly.entity_id
_entity_poly.type
_entity_poly.pdbx_seq_one_letter_code
_entity_poly.pdbx_strand_id
1 'polypeptide(L)'
;MLFTSISFLYYFLLALIIIYFITPKKYKNIILLIASLLFYFYGEPKYVFLMILEIIIAYIGAILIDKYKNQSKNILIITLFIHVFLLIIFKYTDFIIQTINDISNANIKLLNIALPIGISFYTFQIISYIIDVYNGKVKVQKNIIKLATYVSLFPQLVAGPIVRYQTVEKELDNRTHSFNNFAYGIRRFSIGLAKKVLIANALGELCSKASATSEETVVFFWIFGISYMLQLYFDFSAYSDMAIGLGRMFGFHFPENFNYPYISKSITEFWRRWHISLSTWFKDYVYIPLGGNRVSRYKQIRNILIVWLLTGIWHGANWTFLIWGLLFGIILIIEKIFLNKFMEKLPSFIRRIYVLFIVMILFIIFSSDNMSVALSNIKGLFGMNGEAFINDYTLHYLKSYLPVLIIALFGATPFIKILIDKLRKNKYVNNIINILEPILIVVILVVVTSYLIDNSYNPFLYFRF
;
A
#
# COMPACT_ATOMS: atom_id res chain seq x y z
N MET A 1 10.08 -13.50 0.66
CA MET A 1 8.99 -14.43 1.04
C MET A 1 7.65 -13.69 0.99
N LEU A 2 6.54 -14.35 0.59
CA LEU A 2 5.20 -13.70 0.58
C LEU A 2 4.38 -14.16 1.79
N PHE A 3 3.53 -13.27 2.34
CA PHE A 3 2.61 -13.67 3.43
C PHE A 3 1.59 -14.72 2.99
N THR A 4 1.30 -14.77 1.69
CA THR A 4 0.42 -15.75 1.05
C THR A 4 1.19 -16.96 0.49
N SER A 5 2.25 -17.39 1.14
CA SER A 5 2.97 -18.62 0.78
C SER A 5 2.88 -19.65 1.90
N ILE A 6 2.83 -20.92 1.52
CA ILE A 6 2.86 -22.06 2.44
C ILE A 6 4.10 -21.99 3.34
N SER A 7 5.26 -21.64 2.76
CA SER A 7 6.51 -21.49 3.51
C SER A 7 6.43 -20.43 4.59
N PHE A 8 5.74 -19.32 4.33
CA PHE A 8 5.52 -18.28 5.33
C PHE A 8 4.56 -18.73 6.43
N LEU A 9 3.39 -19.25 6.05
CA LEU A 9 2.29 -19.53 6.98
C LEU A 9 2.63 -20.67 7.94
N TYR A 10 3.19 -21.76 7.42
CA TYR A 10 3.32 -23.02 8.18
C TYR A 10 4.73 -23.30 8.69
N TYR A 11 5.75 -22.65 8.13
CA TYR A 11 7.13 -22.83 8.61
C TYR A 11 7.66 -21.58 9.29
N PHE A 12 7.77 -20.47 8.55
CA PHE A 12 8.40 -19.26 9.08
C PHE A 12 7.61 -18.64 10.25
N LEU A 13 6.30 -18.39 10.07
CA LEU A 13 5.49 -17.69 11.07
C LEU A 13 5.33 -18.51 12.33
N LEU A 14 5.05 -19.82 12.23
CA LEU A 14 4.90 -20.68 13.40
C LEU A 14 6.20 -20.82 14.18
N ALA A 15 7.33 -21.06 13.48
CA ALA A 15 8.65 -21.13 14.13
C ALA A 15 8.99 -19.81 14.82
N LEU A 16 8.76 -18.68 14.15
CA LEU A 16 9.00 -17.36 14.72
C LEU A 16 8.15 -17.08 15.96
N ILE A 17 6.85 -17.40 15.95
CA ILE A 17 5.97 -17.23 17.10
C ILE A 17 6.53 -18.02 18.30
N ILE A 18 6.86 -19.29 18.11
CA ILE A 18 7.40 -20.16 19.18
C ILE A 18 8.69 -19.54 19.74
N ILE A 19 9.67 -19.25 18.87
CA ILE A 19 10.96 -18.70 19.29
C ILE A 19 10.77 -17.36 19.99
N TYR A 20 9.92 -16.48 19.47
CA TYR A 20 9.70 -15.16 20.03
C TYR A 20 9.08 -15.19 21.43
N PHE A 21 8.11 -16.06 21.69
CA PHE A 21 7.45 -16.13 22.99
C PHE A 21 8.30 -16.83 24.06
N ILE A 22 9.16 -17.76 23.69
CA ILE A 22 10.14 -18.40 24.58
C ILE A 22 11.28 -17.42 24.93
N THR A 23 11.62 -16.51 24.02
CA THR A 23 12.76 -15.58 24.17
C THR A 23 12.49 -14.55 25.28
N PRO A 24 13.45 -14.32 26.21
CA PRO A 24 13.39 -13.25 27.21
C PRO A 24 13.21 -11.87 26.58
N LYS A 25 12.51 -10.95 27.28
CA LYS A 25 12.17 -9.60 26.77
C LYS A 25 13.37 -8.84 26.18
N LYS A 26 14.55 -8.95 26.84
CA LYS A 26 15.80 -8.29 26.43
C LYS A 26 16.23 -8.62 24.99
N TYR A 27 15.96 -9.83 24.52
CA TYR A 27 16.42 -10.33 23.22
C TYR A 27 15.36 -10.33 22.12
N LYS A 28 14.11 -9.95 22.44
CA LYS A 28 12.99 -9.98 21.47
C LYS A 28 13.21 -9.14 20.22
N ASN A 29 13.89 -7.99 20.33
CA ASN A 29 14.25 -7.17 19.17
C ASN A 29 15.28 -7.86 18.27
N ILE A 30 16.24 -8.57 18.85
CA ILE A 30 17.25 -9.33 18.09
C ILE A 30 16.58 -10.46 17.30
N ILE A 31 15.66 -11.20 17.93
CA ILE A 31 14.90 -12.26 17.23
C ILE A 31 14.10 -11.68 16.08
N LEU A 32 13.39 -10.56 16.29
CA LEU A 32 12.62 -9.92 15.21
C LEU A 32 13.53 -9.37 14.11
N LEU A 33 14.69 -8.82 14.45
CA LEU A 33 15.65 -8.35 13.46
C LEU A 33 16.16 -9.50 12.60
N ILE A 34 16.64 -10.59 13.23
CA ILE A 34 17.14 -11.77 12.52
C ILE A 34 16.04 -12.35 11.61
N ALA A 35 14.84 -12.55 12.15
CA ALA A 35 13.72 -13.06 11.38
C ALA A 35 13.34 -12.14 10.20
N SER A 36 13.37 -10.82 10.40
CA SER A 36 13.08 -9.84 9.34
C SER A 36 14.14 -9.85 8.24
N LEU A 37 15.40 -9.93 8.61
CA LEU A 37 16.51 -10.05 7.64
C LEU A 37 16.44 -11.37 6.88
N LEU A 38 16.12 -12.49 7.54
CA LEU A 38 15.92 -13.78 6.88
C LEU A 38 14.70 -13.76 5.93
N PHE A 39 13.59 -13.14 6.37
CA PHE A 39 12.40 -12.96 5.53
C PHE A 39 12.73 -12.18 4.25
N TYR A 40 13.50 -11.10 4.38
CA TYR A 40 13.92 -10.27 3.25
C TYR A 40 14.95 -10.99 2.38
N PHE A 41 15.96 -11.61 2.98
CA PHE A 41 17.00 -12.38 2.28
C PHE A 41 16.42 -13.51 1.41
N TYR A 42 15.35 -14.17 1.88
CA TYR A 42 14.70 -15.23 1.08
C TYR A 42 14.14 -14.72 -0.26
N GLY A 43 13.69 -13.49 -0.33
CA GLY A 43 13.19 -12.87 -1.57
C GLY A 43 14.26 -12.08 -2.33
N GLU A 44 15.19 -11.46 -1.60
CA GLU A 44 16.14 -10.46 -2.11
C GLU A 44 17.55 -10.68 -1.53
N PRO A 45 18.25 -11.77 -1.89
CA PRO A 45 19.54 -12.13 -1.26
C PRO A 45 20.61 -11.04 -1.40
N LYS A 46 20.66 -10.36 -2.56
CA LYS A 46 21.66 -9.31 -2.82
C LYS A 46 21.28 -7.98 -2.14
N TYR A 47 20.01 -7.65 -2.09
CA TYR A 47 19.55 -6.34 -1.64
C TYR A 47 19.36 -6.20 -0.13
N VAL A 48 19.48 -7.31 0.63
CA VAL A 48 19.57 -7.24 2.09
C VAL A 48 20.77 -6.41 2.54
N PHE A 49 21.88 -6.47 1.82
CA PHE A 49 23.09 -5.68 2.13
C PHE A 49 22.87 -4.17 1.87
N LEU A 50 22.10 -3.84 0.83
CA LEU A 50 21.69 -2.45 0.57
C LEU A 50 20.84 -1.91 1.71
N MET A 51 19.85 -2.67 2.17
CA MET A 51 19.01 -2.27 3.31
C MET A 51 19.83 -2.08 4.59
N ILE A 52 20.78 -2.99 4.87
CA ILE A 52 21.69 -2.84 6.02
C ILE A 52 22.54 -1.59 5.88
N LEU A 53 23.08 -1.31 4.69
CA LEU A 53 23.85 -0.09 4.42
C LEU A 53 23.02 1.17 4.68
N GLU A 54 21.78 1.23 4.19
CA GLU A 54 20.88 2.37 4.44
C GLU A 54 20.56 2.53 5.93
N ILE A 55 20.37 1.44 6.67
CA ILE A 55 20.18 1.49 8.13
C ILE A 55 21.40 2.08 8.83
N ILE A 56 22.61 1.68 8.43
CA ILE A 56 23.87 2.19 9.01
C ILE A 56 24.04 3.68 8.71
N ILE A 57 23.78 4.12 7.47
CA ILE A 57 23.84 5.53 7.07
C ILE A 57 22.84 6.35 7.89
N ALA A 58 21.60 5.87 8.04
CA ALA A 58 20.56 6.52 8.84
C ALA A 58 20.97 6.63 10.33
N TYR A 59 21.54 5.56 10.89
CA TYR A 59 21.99 5.53 12.28
C TYR A 59 23.11 6.56 12.52
N ILE A 60 24.14 6.56 11.68
CA ILE A 60 25.27 7.49 11.78
C ILE A 60 24.76 8.93 11.56
N GLY A 61 23.97 9.18 10.52
CA GLY A 61 23.42 10.49 10.20
C GLY A 61 22.61 11.07 11.37
N ALA A 62 21.71 10.26 11.97
CA ALA A 62 20.91 10.69 13.11
C ALA A 62 21.77 11.02 14.35
N ILE A 63 22.81 10.23 14.64
CA ILE A 63 23.76 10.52 15.74
C ILE A 63 24.54 11.82 15.47
N LEU A 64 25.00 12.02 14.24
CA LEU A 64 25.74 13.23 13.89
C LEU A 64 24.84 14.48 13.96
N ILE A 65 23.57 14.41 13.53
CA ILE A 65 22.57 15.48 13.68
C ILE A 65 22.38 15.86 15.16
N ASP A 66 22.31 14.84 16.04
CA ASP A 66 22.15 15.08 17.46
C ASP A 66 23.41 15.67 18.10
N LYS A 67 24.59 15.19 17.72
CA LYS A 67 25.87 15.60 18.27
C LYS A 67 26.32 17.00 17.81
N TYR A 68 26.18 17.31 16.51
CA TYR A 68 26.70 18.52 15.89
C TYR A 68 25.57 19.50 15.54
N LYS A 69 24.95 20.13 16.55
CA LYS A 69 23.77 21.01 16.38
C LYS A 69 23.98 22.14 15.38
N ASN A 70 25.17 22.77 15.37
CA ASN A 70 25.50 23.86 14.46
C ASN A 70 25.57 23.43 12.99
N GLN A 71 25.85 22.17 12.71
CA GLN A 71 25.96 21.59 11.36
C GLN A 71 24.79 20.65 11.04
N SER A 72 23.81 20.53 11.93
CA SER A 72 22.73 19.54 11.84
C SER A 72 21.96 19.64 10.53
N LYS A 73 21.75 20.86 9.99
CA LYS A 73 21.08 21.07 8.71
C LYS A 73 21.87 20.49 7.53
N ASN A 74 23.18 20.70 7.48
CA ASN A 74 24.03 20.19 6.40
C ASN A 74 24.11 18.65 6.47
N ILE A 75 24.25 18.09 7.70
CA ILE A 75 24.24 16.65 7.92
C ILE A 75 22.91 16.04 7.49
N LEU A 76 21.78 16.70 7.83
CA LEU A 76 20.44 16.28 7.37
C LEU A 76 20.40 16.21 5.83
N ILE A 77 20.79 17.30 5.15
CA ILE A 77 20.74 17.36 3.68
C ILE A 77 21.58 16.27 3.04
N ILE A 78 22.81 16.05 3.52
CA ILE A 78 23.72 15.03 2.99
C ILE A 78 23.12 13.63 3.23
N THR A 79 22.61 13.36 4.44
CA THR A 79 22.04 12.05 4.77
C THR A 79 20.79 11.77 3.91
N LEU A 80 19.88 12.75 3.77
CA LEU A 80 18.72 12.62 2.91
C LEU A 80 19.10 12.43 1.43
N PHE A 81 20.10 13.19 0.95
CA PHE A 81 20.60 13.08 -0.41
C PHE A 81 21.08 11.66 -0.72
N ILE A 82 21.85 11.03 0.19
CA ILE A 82 22.34 9.66 -0.02
C ILE A 82 21.16 8.68 -0.17
N HIS A 83 20.16 8.73 0.72
CA HIS A 83 19.01 7.82 0.63
C HIS A 83 18.17 8.05 -0.64
N VAL A 84 17.92 9.31 -1.00
CA VAL A 84 17.18 9.64 -2.22
C VAL A 84 17.99 9.24 -3.46
N PHE A 85 19.31 9.43 -3.45
CA PHE A 85 20.20 9.05 -4.56
C PHE A 85 20.21 7.54 -4.79
N LEU A 86 20.29 6.73 -3.71
CA LEU A 86 20.18 5.28 -3.80
C LEU A 86 18.81 4.88 -4.38
N LEU A 87 17.73 5.49 -3.91
CA LEU A 87 16.40 5.23 -4.47
C LEU A 87 16.34 5.57 -5.97
N ILE A 88 16.96 6.68 -6.40
CA ILE A 88 17.01 7.07 -7.82
C ILE A 88 17.77 6.04 -8.64
N ILE A 89 18.93 5.58 -8.17
CA ILE A 89 19.73 4.58 -8.89
C ILE A 89 18.93 3.31 -9.13
N PHE A 90 18.30 2.76 -8.11
CA PHE A 90 17.63 1.45 -8.24
C PHE A 90 16.25 1.54 -8.89
N LYS A 91 15.56 2.67 -8.81
CA LYS A 91 14.18 2.76 -9.30
C LYS A 91 14.04 3.53 -10.61
N TYR A 92 14.88 4.53 -10.87
CA TYR A 92 14.63 5.49 -11.96
C TYR A 92 15.70 5.51 -13.05
N THR A 93 16.83 4.83 -12.89
CA THR A 93 17.94 4.90 -13.86
C THR A 93 17.51 4.45 -15.25
N ASP A 94 16.89 3.30 -15.40
CA ASP A 94 16.47 2.78 -16.70
C ASP A 94 15.33 3.63 -17.31
N PHE A 95 14.42 4.16 -16.50
CA PHE A 95 13.40 5.11 -16.96
C PHE A 95 14.00 6.42 -17.48
N ILE A 96 15.02 6.95 -16.79
CA ILE A 96 15.72 8.17 -17.23
C ILE A 96 16.46 7.90 -18.55
N ILE A 97 17.19 6.78 -18.64
CA ILE A 97 17.91 6.40 -19.86
C ILE A 97 16.93 6.20 -21.02
N GLN A 98 15.82 5.48 -20.80
CA GLN A 98 14.81 5.28 -21.85
C GLN A 98 14.20 6.62 -22.29
N THR A 99 13.88 7.50 -21.35
CA THR A 99 13.34 8.83 -21.69
C THR A 99 14.34 9.67 -22.51
N ILE A 100 15.64 9.61 -22.18
CA ILE A 100 16.69 10.27 -22.96
C ILE A 100 16.76 9.66 -24.38
N ASN A 101 16.74 8.34 -24.50
CA ASN A 101 16.75 7.65 -25.80
C ASN A 101 15.56 8.08 -26.66
N ASP A 102 14.34 8.12 -26.07
CA ASP A 102 13.11 8.48 -26.79
C ASP A 102 13.11 9.93 -27.27
N ILE A 103 13.72 10.86 -26.51
CA ILE A 103 13.77 12.30 -26.87
C ILE A 103 14.93 12.61 -27.83
N SER A 104 16.11 12.03 -27.61
CA SER A 104 17.34 12.39 -28.31
C SER A 104 17.74 11.42 -29.42
N ASN A 105 16.99 10.31 -29.58
CA ASN A 105 17.36 9.18 -30.42
C ASN A 105 18.78 8.61 -30.11
N ALA A 106 19.24 8.79 -28.87
CA ALA A 106 20.48 8.22 -28.38
C ALA A 106 20.26 6.73 -28.07
N ASN A 107 21.13 5.85 -28.48
CA ASN A 107 21.05 4.43 -28.21
C ASN A 107 21.84 4.05 -26.94
N ILE A 108 21.57 4.71 -25.82
CA ILE A 108 22.21 4.40 -24.54
C ILE A 108 21.65 3.09 -24.02
N LYS A 109 22.52 2.14 -23.70
CA LYS A 109 22.13 0.82 -23.20
C LYS A 109 21.48 0.93 -21.83
N LEU A 110 20.32 0.27 -21.66
CA LEU A 110 19.68 0.13 -20.35
C LEU A 110 20.53 -0.74 -19.43
N LEU A 111 20.58 -0.39 -18.16
CA LEU A 111 21.37 -1.12 -17.15
C LEU A 111 20.63 -2.35 -16.62
N ASN A 112 19.31 -2.44 -16.80
CA ASN A 112 18.44 -3.52 -16.32
C ASN A 112 18.62 -3.78 -14.81
N ILE A 113 18.66 -2.71 -14.03
CA ILE A 113 18.80 -2.78 -12.57
C ILE A 113 17.48 -3.28 -11.99
N ALA A 114 17.51 -4.45 -11.35
CA ALA A 114 16.33 -4.97 -10.68
C ALA A 114 15.96 -4.08 -9.49
N LEU A 115 14.67 -3.73 -9.39
CA LEU A 115 14.15 -2.90 -8.29
C LEU A 115 14.11 -3.72 -6.98
N PRO A 116 14.84 -3.32 -5.91
CA PRO A 116 14.79 -4.00 -4.63
C PRO A 116 13.38 -3.90 -4.02
N ILE A 117 12.79 -5.02 -3.66
CA ILE A 117 11.44 -5.06 -3.07
C ILE A 117 11.42 -4.23 -1.78
N GLY A 118 10.45 -3.31 -1.69
CA GLY A 118 10.23 -2.48 -0.51
C GLY A 118 11.18 -1.28 -0.34
N ILE A 119 12.12 -1.02 -1.28
CA ILE A 119 13.06 0.11 -1.16
C ILE A 119 12.33 1.43 -0.95
N SER A 120 11.25 1.69 -1.67
CA SER A 120 10.46 2.91 -1.53
C SER A 120 9.84 3.06 -0.14
N PHE A 121 9.45 1.95 0.51
CA PHE A 121 8.82 1.95 1.84
C PHE A 121 9.84 2.19 2.94
N TYR A 122 10.93 1.41 2.99
CA TYR A 122 11.91 1.59 4.05
C TYR A 122 12.71 2.89 3.90
N THR A 123 12.96 3.38 2.68
CA THR A 123 13.53 4.71 2.47
C THR A 123 12.63 5.81 3.05
N PHE A 124 11.31 5.75 2.87
CA PHE A 124 10.38 6.71 3.49
C PHE A 124 10.35 6.62 5.02
N GLN A 125 10.47 5.42 5.58
CA GLN A 125 10.61 5.25 7.03
C GLN A 125 11.89 5.89 7.55
N ILE A 126 13.01 5.65 6.89
CA ILE A 126 14.32 6.23 7.23
C ILE A 126 14.29 7.76 7.12
N ILE A 127 13.81 8.30 6.00
CA ILE A 127 13.70 9.74 5.78
C ILE A 127 12.86 10.40 6.88
N SER A 128 11.70 9.81 7.21
CA SER A 128 10.85 10.35 8.28
C SER A 128 11.54 10.32 9.64
N TYR A 129 12.27 9.25 9.97
CA TYR A 129 13.02 9.15 11.22
C TYR A 129 14.10 10.23 11.30
N ILE A 130 14.91 10.42 10.27
CA ILE A 130 16.00 11.41 10.25
C ILE A 130 15.45 12.84 10.38
N ILE A 131 14.35 13.16 9.65
CA ILE A 131 13.69 14.46 9.74
C ILE A 131 13.08 14.67 11.14
N ASP A 132 12.50 13.64 11.74
CA ASP A 132 11.89 13.74 13.06
C ASP A 132 12.96 13.91 14.17
N VAL A 133 14.15 13.30 14.04
CA VAL A 133 15.30 13.56 14.92
C VAL A 133 15.79 15.01 14.77
N TYR A 134 15.95 15.49 13.53
CA TYR A 134 16.36 16.88 13.27
C TYR A 134 15.39 17.89 13.87
N ASN A 135 14.09 17.65 13.73
CA ASN A 135 13.03 18.51 14.26
C ASN A 135 12.80 18.35 15.78
N GLY A 136 13.51 17.45 16.44
CA GLY A 136 13.36 17.18 17.88
C GLY A 136 12.05 16.47 18.25
N LYS A 137 11.33 15.90 17.27
CA LYS A 137 10.07 15.17 17.52
C LYS A 137 10.29 13.81 18.17
N VAL A 138 11.43 13.19 17.89
CA VAL A 138 11.89 11.91 18.49
C VAL A 138 13.32 12.04 18.97
N LYS A 139 13.66 11.27 20.00
CA LYS A 139 15.05 11.17 20.45
C LYS A 139 15.87 10.31 19.48
N VAL A 140 17.15 10.64 19.33
CA VAL A 140 18.06 9.82 18.53
C VAL A 140 18.15 8.40 19.12
N GLN A 141 17.95 7.39 18.28
CA GLN A 141 18.08 6.00 18.70
C GLN A 141 19.57 5.59 18.75
N LYS A 142 20.10 5.44 19.97
CA LYS A 142 21.52 5.07 20.19
C LYS A 142 21.79 3.56 20.10
N ASN A 143 20.74 2.75 19.99
CA ASN A 143 20.88 1.30 19.83
C ASN A 143 20.56 0.91 18.38
N ILE A 144 21.61 0.52 17.64
CA ILE A 144 21.49 0.15 16.23
C ILE A 144 20.54 -1.05 16.01
N ILE A 145 20.47 -2.00 16.95
CA ILE A 145 19.56 -3.16 16.85
C ILE A 145 18.10 -2.70 16.84
N LYS A 146 17.73 -1.72 17.68
CA LYS A 146 16.38 -1.18 17.72
C LYS A 146 16.03 -0.43 16.44
N LEU A 147 16.96 0.37 15.92
CA LEU A 147 16.75 1.08 14.65
C LEU A 147 16.65 0.09 13.49
N ALA A 148 17.55 -0.89 13.43
CA ALA A 148 17.52 -1.93 12.41
C ALA A 148 16.23 -2.76 12.49
N THR A 149 15.79 -3.14 13.69
CA THR A 149 14.49 -3.82 13.88
C THR A 149 13.34 -2.96 13.34
N TYR A 150 13.31 -1.66 13.63
CA TYR A 150 12.26 -0.76 13.13
C TYR A 150 12.22 -0.71 11.60
N VAL A 151 13.37 -0.51 10.96
CA VAL A 151 13.42 -0.34 9.48
C VAL A 151 13.15 -1.66 8.78
N SER A 152 13.70 -2.77 9.24
CA SER A 152 13.60 -4.07 8.58
C SER A 152 12.36 -4.88 8.96
N LEU A 153 11.53 -4.44 9.90
CA LEU A 153 10.45 -5.23 10.50
C LEU A 153 9.52 -5.81 9.43
N PHE A 154 9.58 -7.13 9.24
CA PHE A 154 8.99 -7.84 8.10
C PHE A 154 7.48 -7.60 7.88
N PRO A 155 6.61 -7.39 8.91
CA PRO A 155 5.20 -7.14 8.65
C PRO A 155 4.93 -5.87 7.86
N GLN A 156 5.74 -4.81 8.05
CA GLN A 156 5.54 -3.52 7.40
C GLN A 156 6.43 -3.30 6.16
N LEU A 157 7.52 -4.07 6.04
CA LEU A 157 8.66 -3.78 5.16
C LEU A 157 8.30 -3.67 3.68
N VAL A 158 7.46 -4.54 3.16
CA VAL A 158 7.24 -4.66 1.70
C VAL A 158 6.12 -3.74 1.22
N ALA A 159 4.93 -3.82 1.80
CA ALA A 159 3.75 -3.02 1.44
C ALA A 159 2.80 -2.81 2.63
N GLY A 160 3.33 -2.86 3.85
CA GLY A 160 2.55 -2.51 5.05
C GLY A 160 2.25 -1.02 5.11
N PRO A 161 1.54 -0.55 6.14
CA PRO A 161 1.45 0.87 6.43
C PRO A 161 2.86 1.47 6.58
N ILE A 162 3.10 2.68 6.08
CA ILE A 162 4.34 3.40 6.34
C ILE A 162 4.33 3.82 7.81
N VAL A 163 4.92 2.97 8.65
CA VAL A 163 4.97 3.19 10.10
C VAL A 163 6.10 4.16 10.42
N ARG A 164 5.81 5.24 11.14
CA ARG A 164 6.81 6.20 11.57
C ARG A 164 7.49 5.73 12.85
N TYR A 165 8.75 6.13 13.06
CA TYR A 165 9.51 5.76 14.25
C TYR A 165 8.78 6.18 15.55
N GLN A 166 8.24 7.40 15.60
CA GLN A 166 7.46 7.92 16.76
C GLN A 166 6.27 7.03 17.15
N THR A 167 5.70 6.28 16.20
CA THR A 167 4.55 5.39 16.45
C THR A 167 4.96 4.16 17.24
N VAL A 168 6.16 3.63 17.00
CA VAL A 168 6.64 2.37 17.57
C VAL A 168 7.82 2.53 18.55
N GLU A 169 8.31 3.76 18.76
CA GLU A 169 9.45 4.06 19.63
C GLU A 169 9.32 3.42 21.01
N LYS A 170 8.16 3.62 21.67
CA LYS A 170 7.89 3.06 23.02
C LYS A 170 7.79 1.53 22.99
N GLU A 171 7.26 0.97 21.90
CA GLU A 171 7.06 -0.47 21.74
C GLU A 171 8.36 -1.20 21.40
N LEU A 172 9.36 -0.51 20.83
CA LEU A 172 10.70 -1.04 20.68
C LEU A 172 11.40 -1.24 22.03
N ASP A 173 11.04 -0.45 23.04
CA ASP A 173 11.58 -0.56 24.39
C ASP A 173 10.75 -1.50 25.26
N ASN A 174 9.45 -1.26 25.34
CA ASN A 174 8.52 -1.95 26.21
C ASN A 174 7.23 -2.33 25.47
N ARG A 175 7.16 -3.57 25.00
CA ARG A 175 5.95 -4.14 24.42
C ARG A 175 5.12 -4.88 25.46
N THR A 176 3.81 -4.68 25.38
CA THR A 176 2.84 -5.47 26.15
C THR A 176 2.27 -6.57 25.28
N HIS A 177 2.24 -7.78 25.84
CA HIS A 177 1.63 -8.93 25.18
C HIS A 177 0.40 -9.35 26.00
N SER A 178 -0.72 -9.51 25.33
CA SER A 178 -1.94 -10.06 25.93
C SER A 178 -2.58 -11.06 24.98
N PHE A 179 -3.31 -12.01 25.55
CA PHE A 179 -4.09 -12.97 24.75
C PHE A 179 -5.06 -12.25 23.79
N ASN A 180 -5.70 -11.18 24.25
CA ASN A 180 -6.63 -10.39 23.43
C ASN A 180 -5.95 -9.75 22.23
N ASN A 181 -4.76 -9.17 22.40
CA ASN A 181 -4.00 -8.60 21.30
C ASN A 181 -3.54 -9.68 20.31
N PHE A 182 -3.12 -10.83 20.80
CA PHE A 182 -2.71 -11.96 19.97
C PHE A 182 -3.89 -12.52 19.18
N ALA A 183 -5.03 -12.77 19.82
CA ALA A 183 -6.27 -13.23 19.17
C ALA A 183 -6.78 -12.20 18.12
N TYR A 184 -6.76 -10.92 18.46
CA TYR A 184 -7.05 -9.84 17.49
C TYR A 184 -6.11 -9.91 16.29
N GLY A 185 -4.81 -10.13 16.54
CA GLY A 185 -3.80 -10.23 15.50
C GLY A 185 -4.07 -11.40 14.54
N ILE A 186 -4.36 -12.59 15.07
CA ILE A 186 -4.74 -13.77 14.27
C ILE A 186 -5.97 -13.46 13.41
N ARG A 187 -7.03 -12.96 14.03
CA ARG A 187 -8.27 -12.62 13.32
C ARG A 187 -8.02 -11.62 12.18
N ARG A 188 -7.29 -10.54 12.45
CA ARG A 188 -7.01 -9.51 11.46
C ARG A 188 -6.16 -10.05 10.32
N PHE A 189 -5.16 -10.86 10.63
CA PHE A 189 -4.31 -11.52 9.64
C PHE A 189 -5.11 -12.47 8.75
N SER A 190 -5.96 -13.33 9.34
CA SER A 190 -6.75 -14.31 8.60
C SER A 190 -7.80 -13.65 7.69
N ILE A 191 -8.43 -12.55 8.13
CA ILE A 191 -9.33 -11.75 7.29
C ILE A 191 -8.55 -11.12 6.12
N GLY A 192 -7.36 -10.57 6.38
CA GLY A 192 -6.49 -10.04 5.33
C GLY A 192 -6.12 -11.13 4.32
N LEU A 193 -5.73 -12.30 4.80
CA LEU A 193 -5.39 -13.45 3.97
C LEU A 193 -6.57 -13.90 3.09
N ALA A 194 -7.78 -13.97 3.66
CA ALA A 194 -9.01 -14.27 2.90
C ALA A 194 -9.30 -13.22 1.82
N LYS A 195 -9.19 -11.93 2.15
CA LYS A 195 -9.35 -10.84 1.18
C LYS A 195 -8.39 -10.99 -0.02
N LYS A 196 -7.12 -11.34 0.27
CA LYS A 196 -6.10 -11.52 -0.77
C LYS A 196 -6.39 -12.72 -1.64
N VAL A 197 -6.57 -13.88 -1.04
CA VAL A 197 -6.64 -15.15 -1.79
C VAL A 197 -8.00 -15.34 -2.46
N LEU A 198 -9.10 -15.06 -1.75
CA LEU A 198 -10.44 -15.38 -2.24
C LEU A 198 -11.08 -14.25 -3.06
N ILE A 199 -10.66 -13.00 -2.86
CA ILE A 199 -11.27 -11.86 -3.57
C ILE A 199 -10.27 -11.23 -4.55
N ALA A 200 -9.12 -10.72 -4.05
CA ALA A 200 -8.20 -9.98 -4.89
C ALA A 200 -7.61 -10.84 -6.01
N ASN A 201 -7.23 -12.10 -5.73
CA ASN A 201 -6.69 -13.00 -6.74
C ASN A 201 -7.72 -13.34 -7.82
N ALA A 202 -8.97 -13.64 -7.46
CA ALA A 202 -10.03 -13.94 -8.43
C ALA A 202 -10.34 -12.71 -9.32
N LEU A 203 -10.41 -11.50 -8.74
CA LEU A 203 -10.55 -10.27 -9.52
C LEU A 203 -9.34 -10.01 -10.41
N GLY A 204 -8.14 -10.32 -9.95
CA GLY A 204 -6.91 -10.20 -10.74
C GLY A 204 -6.87 -11.17 -11.92
N GLU A 205 -7.36 -12.38 -11.74
CA GLU A 205 -7.51 -13.34 -12.83
C GLU A 205 -8.47 -12.81 -13.90
N LEU A 206 -9.62 -12.24 -13.48
CA LEU A 206 -10.55 -11.61 -14.40
C LEU A 206 -9.92 -10.45 -15.17
N CYS A 207 -9.14 -9.58 -14.47
CA CYS A 207 -8.42 -8.48 -15.13
C CYS A 207 -7.38 -9.01 -16.14
N SER A 208 -6.65 -10.07 -15.81
CA SER A 208 -5.67 -10.67 -16.72
C SER A 208 -6.32 -11.26 -17.98
N LYS A 209 -7.48 -11.91 -17.81
CA LYS A 209 -8.26 -12.44 -18.94
C LYS A 209 -8.81 -11.29 -19.80
N ALA A 210 -9.24 -10.20 -19.16
CA ALA A 210 -9.72 -9.02 -19.87
C ALA A 210 -8.63 -8.35 -20.71
N SER A 211 -7.40 -8.29 -20.20
CA SER A 211 -6.26 -7.70 -20.93
C SER A 211 -5.69 -8.60 -22.03
N ALA A 212 -5.98 -9.89 -22.02
CA ALA A 212 -5.43 -10.88 -22.95
C ALA A 212 -6.38 -11.24 -24.10
N THR A 213 -7.63 -10.80 -24.06
CA THR A 213 -8.63 -11.13 -25.07
C THR A 213 -8.57 -10.21 -26.28
N SER A 214 -8.87 -10.77 -27.48
CA SER A 214 -9.18 -10.00 -28.69
C SER A 214 -10.69 -9.75 -28.88
N GLU A 215 -11.53 -10.31 -28.00
CA GLU A 215 -13.00 -10.19 -28.07
C GLU A 215 -13.49 -9.07 -27.13
N GLU A 216 -12.94 -7.89 -27.31
CA GLU A 216 -13.27 -6.72 -26.50
C GLU A 216 -14.68 -6.22 -26.79
N THR A 217 -15.42 -5.85 -25.74
CA THR A 217 -16.73 -5.20 -25.81
C THR A 217 -16.81 -4.04 -24.84
N VAL A 218 -17.75 -3.11 -25.07
CA VAL A 218 -17.96 -1.99 -24.14
C VAL A 218 -18.18 -2.47 -22.72
N VAL A 219 -19.07 -3.47 -22.53
CA VAL A 219 -19.35 -4.04 -21.19
C VAL A 219 -18.11 -4.67 -20.59
N PHE A 220 -17.21 -5.26 -21.40
CA PHE A 220 -16.01 -5.90 -20.91
C PHE A 220 -14.97 -4.88 -20.38
N PHE A 221 -14.84 -3.71 -21.03
CA PHE A 221 -14.03 -2.61 -20.50
C PHE A 221 -14.54 -2.10 -19.14
N TRP A 222 -15.88 -2.02 -18.96
CA TRP A 222 -16.47 -1.67 -17.67
C TRP A 222 -16.21 -2.74 -16.60
N ILE A 223 -16.32 -4.02 -16.94
CA ILE A 223 -15.96 -5.14 -16.04
C ILE A 223 -14.49 -5.04 -15.64
N PHE A 224 -13.59 -4.79 -16.60
CA PHE A 224 -12.16 -4.59 -16.33
C PHE A 224 -11.92 -3.42 -15.36
N GLY A 225 -12.45 -2.24 -15.65
CA GLY A 225 -12.26 -1.05 -14.81
C GLY A 225 -12.76 -1.24 -13.37
N ILE A 226 -13.96 -1.82 -13.20
CA ILE A 226 -14.55 -2.10 -11.88
C ILE A 226 -13.75 -3.19 -11.17
N SER A 227 -13.38 -4.27 -11.87
CA SER A 227 -12.64 -5.38 -11.29
C SER A 227 -11.23 -4.95 -10.85
N TYR A 228 -10.53 -4.15 -11.67
CA TYR A 228 -9.22 -3.63 -11.31
C TYR A 228 -9.27 -2.69 -10.11
N MET A 229 -10.26 -1.80 -10.06
CA MET A 229 -10.48 -0.92 -8.92
C MET A 229 -10.70 -1.73 -7.63
N LEU A 230 -11.53 -2.76 -7.67
CA LEU A 230 -11.80 -3.64 -6.53
C LEU A 230 -10.57 -4.50 -6.20
N GLN A 231 -9.90 -5.08 -7.19
CA GLN A 231 -8.67 -5.85 -7.02
C GLN A 231 -7.61 -5.05 -6.28
N LEU A 232 -7.32 -3.82 -6.73
CA LEU A 232 -6.31 -2.96 -6.12
C LEU A 232 -6.64 -2.66 -4.65
N TYR A 233 -7.92 -2.41 -4.35
CA TYR A 233 -8.35 -2.19 -2.97
C TYR A 233 -8.18 -3.44 -2.11
N PHE A 234 -8.68 -4.60 -2.56
CA PHE A 234 -8.62 -5.82 -1.77
C PHE A 234 -7.18 -6.32 -1.63
N ASP A 235 -6.38 -6.25 -2.68
CA ASP A 235 -4.97 -6.66 -2.64
C ASP A 235 -4.18 -5.85 -1.60
N PHE A 236 -4.27 -4.53 -1.67
CA PHE A 236 -3.50 -3.67 -0.80
C PHE A 236 -4.07 -3.55 0.62
N SER A 237 -5.41 -3.49 0.79
CA SER A 237 -6.01 -3.50 2.11
C SER A 237 -5.81 -4.85 2.82
N ALA A 238 -5.77 -5.95 2.08
CA ALA A 238 -5.46 -7.27 2.61
C ALA A 238 -4.05 -7.33 3.20
N TYR A 239 -3.06 -6.83 2.44
CA TYR A 239 -1.68 -6.78 2.94
C TYR A 239 -1.57 -5.90 4.20
N SER A 240 -2.22 -4.73 4.19
CA SER A 240 -2.26 -3.86 5.37
C SER A 240 -2.91 -4.54 6.58
N ASP A 241 -4.01 -5.29 6.38
CA ASP A 241 -4.66 -6.06 7.44
C ASP A 241 -3.75 -7.16 7.99
N MET A 242 -3.05 -7.89 7.10
CA MET A 242 -2.07 -8.90 7.52
C MET A 242 -0.92 -8.27 8.30
N ALA A 243 -0.38 -7.14 7.84
CA ALA A 243 0.70 -6.42 8.51
C ALA A 243 0.30 -5.93 9.90
N ILE A 244 -0.90 -5.32 10.03
CA ILE A 244 -1.45 -4.87 11.31
C ILE A 244 -1.68 -6.06 12.25
N GLY A 245 -2.21 -7.17 11.72
CA GLY A 245 -2.41 -8.41 12.46
C GLY A 245 -1.11 -8.98 13.02
N LEU A 246 -0.09 -9.12 12.18
CA LEU A 246 1.26 -9.55 12.59
C LEU A 246 1.88 -8.59 13.61
N GLY A 247 1.77 -7.28 13.38
CA GLY A 247 2.23 -6.28 14.33
C GLY A 247 1.62 -6.52 15.72
N ARG A 248 0.30 -6.73 15.80
CA ARG A 248 -0.41 -7.02 17.06
C ARG A 248 0.05 -8.30 17.74
N MET A 249 0.32 -9.37 16.97
CA MET A 249 0.84 -10.62 17.55
C MET A 249 2.19 -10.41 18.23
N PHE A 250 3.06 -9.54 17.67
CA PHE A 250 4.37 -9.23 18.23
C PHE A 250 4.39 -8.00 19.14
N GLY A 251 3.23 -7.43 19.49
CA GLY A 251 3.08 -6.34 20.45
C GLY A 251 3.32 -4.94 19.87
N PHE A 252 3.16 -4.76 18.55
CA PHE A 252 3.21 -3.48 17.86
C PHE A 252 1.82 -3.02 17.41
N HIS A 253 1.59 -1.69 17.41
CA HIS A 253 0.35 -1.06 17.02
C HIS A 253 0.55 -0.23 15.74
N PHE A 254 0.40 -0.87 14.58
CA PHE A 254 0.49 -0.16 13.31
C PHE A 254 -0.79 0.63 13.01
N PRO A 255 -0.67 1.78 12.31
CA PRO A 255 -1.82 2.60 11.95
C PRO A 255 -2.67 1.93 10.87
N GLU A 256 -3.97 2.28 10.86
CA GLU A 256 -4.87 1.89 9.76
C GLU A 256 -4.45 2.57 8.46
N ASN A 257 -4.50 1.81 7.37
CA ASN A 257 -4.11 2.29 6.04
C ASN A 257 -5.30 2.50 5.10
N PHE A 258 -6.45 1.88 5.41
CA PHE A 258 -7.69 1.97 4.64
C PHE A 258 -8.91 2.10 5.55
N ASN A 259 -9.89 2.93 5.12
CA ASN A 259 -11.17 3.09 5.80
C ASN A 259 -12.30 3.20 4.80
N TYR A 260 -12.64 2.09 4.11
CA TYR A 260 -13.71 2.02 3.11
C TYR A 260 -13.70 3.19 2.11
N PRO A 261 -12.65 3.34 1.29
CA PRO A 261 -12.45 4.52 0.45
C PRO A 261 -13.54 4.72 -0.60
N TYR A 262 -14.21 3.66 -1.05
CA TYR A 262 -15.21 3.72 -2.12
C TYR A 262 -16.58 4.26 -1.69
N ILE A 263 -16.78 4.56 -0.39
CA ILE A 263 -17.99 5.28 0.06
C ILE A 263 -17.80 6.80 0.09
N SER A 264 -16.63 7.29 -0.33
CA SER A 264 -16.28 8.72 -0.30
C SER A 264 -17.18 9.56 -1.20
N LYS A 265 -17.39 10.81 -0.81
CA LYS A 265 -18.25 11.78 -1.50
C LYS A 265 -17.45 12.90 -2.19
N SER A 266 -16.11 12.84 -2.11
CA SER A 266 -15.18 13.71 -2.82
C SER A 266 -13.84 12.99 -3.00
N ILE A 267 -13.02 13.41 -3.96
CA ILE A 267 -11.66 12.86 -4.14
C ILE A 267 -10.78 13.20 -2.93
N THR A 268 -11.00 14.37 -2.33
CA THR A 268 -10.35 14.73 -1.06
C THR A 268 -10.69 13.74 0.05
N GLU A 269 -11.94 13.32 0.20
CA GLU A 269 -12.35 12.31 1.19
C GLU A 269 -11.78 10.94 0.83
N PHE A 270 -11.76 10.58 -0.46
CA PHE A 270 -11.19 9.32 -0.93
C PHE A 270 -9.74 9.16 -0.44
N TRP A 271 -8.88 10.15 -0.63
CA TRP A 271 -7.47 10.11 -0.20
C TRP A 271 -7.27 10.18 1.32
N ARG A 272 -8.25 10.63 2.08
CA ARG A 272 -8.26 10.50 3.55
C ARG A 272 -8.57 9.08 4.03
N ARG A 273 -9.11 8.24 3.14
CA ARG A 273 -9.52 6.85 3.42
C ARG A 273 -8.68 5.81 2.71
N TRP A 274 -7.98 6.21 1.65
CA TRP A 274 -7.09 5.38 0.83
C TRP A 274 -5.65 5.66 1.18
N HIS A 275 -4.86 4.60 1.43
CA HIS A 275 -3.40 4.68 1.72
C HIS A 275 -3.05 5.80 2.71
N ILE A 276 -3.72 5.79 3.87
CA ILE A 276 -3.70 6.86 4.87
C ILE A 276 -2.27 7.16 5.32
N SER A 277 -1.43 6.12 5.47
CA SER A 277 -0.05 6.27 5.91
C SER A 277 0.80 7.07 4.90
N LEU A 278 0.64 6.82 3.60
CA LEU A 278 1.32 7.58 2.53
C LEU A 278 0.83 9.02 2.48
N SER A 279 -0.50 9.21 2.48
CA SER A 279 -1.12 10.55 2.44
C SER A 279 -0.69 11.41 3.63
N THR A 280 -0.61 10.83 4.83
CA THR A 280 -0.12 11.53 6.01
C THR A 280 1.38 11.77 5.95
N TRP A 281 2.17 10.87 5.38
CA TRP A 281 3.60 11.06 5.17
C TRP A 281 3.88 12.27 4.26
N PHE A 282 3.28 12.32 3.07
CA PHE A 282 3.43 13.46 2.16
C PHE A 282 2.91 14.76 2.74
N LYS A 283 1.80 14.72 3.49
CA LYS A 283 1.28 15.89 4.21
C LYS A 283 2.30 16.44 5.18
N ASP A 284 2.91 15.61 6.02
CA ASP A 284 3.71 16.08 7.15
C ASP A 284 5.17 16.38 6.76
N TYR A 285 5.72 15.69 5.76
CA TYR A 285 7.12 15.85 5.35
C TYR A 285 7.32 16.65 4.05
N VAL A 286 6.26 16.89 3.27
CA VAL A 286 6.33 17.69 2.05
C VAL A 286 5.34 18.87 2.09
N TYR A 287 4.05 18.63 2.23
CA TYR A 287 3.04 19.66 2.10
C TYR A 287 3.15 20.75 3.18
N ILE A 288 3.25 20.36 4.45
CA ILE A 288 3.37 21.29 5.59
C ILE A 288 4.68 22.08 5.53
N PRO A 289 5.86 21.48 5.28
CA PRO A 289 7.10 22.22 5.12
C PRO A 289 7.10 23.24 3.96
N LEU A 290 6.33 23.00 2.89
CA LEU A 290 6.12 23.96 1.79
C LEU A 290 5.16 25.10 2.16
N GLY A 291 4.63 25.12 3.40
CA GLY A 291 3.70 26.12 3.92
C GLY A 291 2.23 25.65 4.00
N GLY A 292 1.91 24.47 3.46
CA GLY A 292 0.58 23.85 3.54
C GLY A 292 -0.55 24.76 3.03
N ASN A 293 -1.59 24.93 3.87
CA ASN A 293 -2.73 25.84 3.61
C ASN A 293 -2.49 27.28 4.08
N ARG A 294 -1.37 27.55 4.76
CA ARG A 294 -1.10 28.86 5.41
C ARG A 294 -0.30 29.80 4.50
N VAL A 295 -0.48 29.66 3.19
CA VAL A 295 0.19 30.43 2.15
C VAL A 295 -0.82 30.97 1.14
N SER A 296 -0.38 31.86 0.23
CA SER A 296 -1.24 32.36 -0.84
C SER A 296 -1.82 31.25 -1.72
N ARG A 297 -2.94 31.49 -2.37
CA ARG A 297 -3.65 30.52 -3.22
C ARG A 297 -2.73 29.90 -4.28
N TYR A 298 -1.87 30.70 -4.93
CA TYR A 298 -0.92 30.22 -5.92
C TYR A 298 0.10 29.23 -5.31
N LYS A 299 0.66 29.58 -4.17
CA LYS A 299 1.60 28.69 -3.45
C LYS A 299 0.91 27.40 -2.98
N GLN A 300 -0.38 27.47 -2.61
CA GLN A 300 -1.13 26.29 -2.23
C GLN A 300 -1.37 25.36 -3.42
N ILE A 301 -1.74 25.89 -4.60
CA ILE A 301 -1.87 25.13 -5.85
C ILE A 301 -0.54 24.44 -6.16
N ARG A 302 0.56 25.20 -6.18
CA ARG A 302 1.91 24.65 -6.36
C ARG A 302 2.20 23.51 -5.39
N ASN A 303 1.91 23.68 -4.11
CA ASN A 303 2.17 22.67 -3.08
C ASN A 303 1.37 21.37 -3.33
N ILE A 304 0.12 21.48 -3.77
CA ILE A 304 -0.69 20.32 -4.16
C ILE A 304 -0.08 19.61 -5.36
N LEU A 305 0.29 20.35 -6.41
CA LEU A 305 0.90 19.79 -7.61
C LEU A 305 2.23 19.09 -7.30
N ILE A 306 3.09 19.69 -6.48
CA ILE A 306 4.36 19.08 -6.06
C ILE A 306 4.10 17.75 -5.32
N VAL A 307 3.19 17.74 -4.36
CA VAL A 307 2.87 16.51 -3.61
C VAL A 307 2.36 15.41 -4.53
N TRP A 308 1.47 15.74 -5.46
CA TRP A 308 0.88 14.74 -6.35
C TRP A 308 1.84 14.28 -7.45
N LEU A 309 2.70 15.15 -7.93
CA LEU A 309 3.79 14.79 -8.83
C LEU A 309 4.75 13.81 -8.15
N LEU A 310 5.18 14.13 -6.92
CA LEU A 310 6.03 13.24 -6.12
C LEU A 310 5.33 11.93 -5.78
N THR A 311 4.01 11.95 -5.54
CA THR A 311 3.22 10.72 -5.31
C THR A 311 3.20 9.84 -6.55
N GLY A 312 3.00 10.43 -7.75
CA GLY A 312 3.07 9.69 -9.01
C GLY A 312 4.45 9.09 -9.25
N ILE A 313 5.51 9.88 -9.11
CA ILE A 313 6.90 9.42 -9.22
C ILE A 313 7.16 8.28 -8.22
N TRP A 314 6.72 8.41 -6.96
CA TRP A 314 6.94 7.39 -5.93
C TRP A 314 6.31 6.05 -6.29
N HIS A 315 5.14 6.03 -6.95
CA HIS A 315 4.49 4.81 -7.37
C HIS A 315 5.27 4.02 -8.41
N GLY A 316 5.90 4.67 -9.40
CA GLY A 316 6.66 3.92 -10.39
C GLY A 316 7.43 4.79 -11.37
N ALA A 317 8.40 4.18 -12.02
CA ALA A 317 9.22 4.77 -13.07
C ALA A 317 8.55 4.61 -14.43
N ASN A 318 7.40 5.25 -14.63
CA ASN A 318 6.64 5.26 -15.88
C ASN A 318 5.84 6.56 -16.00
N TRP A 319 5.65 7.03 -17.22
CA TRP A 319 4.85 8.22 -17.53
C TRP A 319 3.39 8.10 -17.10
N THR A 320 2.81 6.90 -17.12
CA THR A 320 1.43 6.66 -16.67
C THR A 320 1.25 7.02 -15.19
N PHE A 321 2.20 6.68 -14.32
CA PHE A 321 2.16 7.05 -12.89
C PHE A 321 2.30 8.55 -12.68
N LEU A 322 3.17 9.20 -13.44
CA LEU A 322 3.40 10.64 -13.35
C LEU A 322 2.14 11.41 -13.76
N ILE A 323 1.53 11.03 -14.90
CA ILE A 323 0.29 11.63 -15.40
C ILE A 323 -0.87 11.34 -14.44
N TRP A 324 -0.97 10.12 -13.93
CA TRP A 324 -1.96 9.74 -12.93
C TRP A 324 -1.88 10.64 -11.68
N GLY A 325 -0.69 10.85 -11.14
CA GLY A 325 -0.47 11.74 -10.01
C GLY A 325 -0.87 13.18 -10.33
N LEU A 326 -0.41 13.71 -11.48
CA LEU A 326 -0.74 15.06 -11.92
C LEU A 326 -2.26 15.27 -12.06
N LEU A 327 -2.97 14.32 -12.67
CA LEU A 327 -4.42 14.37 -12.83
C LEU A 327 -5.16 14.40 -11.48
N PHE A 328 -4.74 13.56 -10.50
CA PHE A 328 -5.28 13.68 -9.14
C PHE A 328 -5.03 15.04 -8.51
N GLY A 329 -3.83 15.60 -8.68
CA GLY A 329 -3.50 16.94 -8.22
C GLY A 329 -4.42 18.01 -8.83
N ILE A 330 -4.66 17.95 -10.13
CA ILE A 330 -5.54 18.88 -10.85
C ILE A 330 -6.98 18.73 -10.36
N ILE A 331 -7.50 17.50 -10.23
CA ILE A 331 -8.88 17.25 -9.77
C ILE A 331 -9.08 17.77 -8.34
N LEU A 332 -8.12 17.56 -7.45
CA LEU A 332 -8.18 18.09 -6.08
C LEU A 332 -8.19 19.62 -6.04
N ILE A 333 -7.45 20.26 -6.94
CA ILE A 333 -7.48 21.74 -7.07
C ILE A 333 -8.86 22.18 -7.57
N ILE A 334 -9.41 21.52 -8.59
CA ILE A 334 -10.74 21.81 -9.13
C ILE A 334 -11.81 21.61 -8.06
N GLU A 335 -11.79 20.49 -7.33
CA GLU A 335 -12.70 20.26 -6.21
C GLU A 335 -12.62 21.40 -5.20
N LYS A 336 -11.42 21.76 -4.78
CA LYS A 336 -11.21 22.76 -3.74
C LYS A 336 -11.65 24.16 -4.15
N ILE A 337 -11.47 24.52 -5.41
CA ILE A 337 -11.72 25.88 -5.91
C ILE A 337 -13.18 26.09 -6.33
N PHE A 338 -13.76 25.11 -7.04
CA PHE A 338 -15.05 25.25 -7.70
C PHE A 338 -16.06 24.18 -7.26
N LEU A 339 -15.67 22.91 -7.35
CA LEU A 339 -16.60 21.80 -7.40
C LEU A 339 -17.24 21.49 -6.06
N ASN A 340 -16.51 21.66 -4.94
CA ASN A 340 -17.04 21.32 -3.62
C ASN A 340 -18.35 22.05 -3.30
N LYS A 341 -18.43 23.37 -3.58
CA LYS A 341 -19.63 24.16 -3.32
C LYS A 341 -20.85 23.67 -4.11
N PHE A 342 -20.63 23.18 -5.31
CA PHE A 342 -21.68 22.60 -6.15
C PHE A 342 -22.05 21.18 -5.69
N MET A 343 -21.03 20.35 -5.46
CA MET A 343 -21.20 18.95 -5.06
C MET A 343 -21.94 18.81 -3.71
N GLU A 344 -21.72 19.73 -2.77
CA GLU A 344 -22.41 19.72 -1.46
C GLU A 344 -23.93 19.83 -1.59
N LYS A 345 -24.44 20.41 -2.68
CA LYS A 345 -25.88 20.52 -2.95
C LYS A 345 -26.48 19.24 -3.54
N LEU A 346 -25.65 18.33 -4.05
CA LEU A 346 -26.10 17.09 -4.67
C LEU A 346 -26.35 15.99 -3.65
N PRO A 347 -27.28 15.07 -3.93
CA PRO A 347 -27.50 13.87 -3.13
C PRO A 347 -26.23 13.04 -2.97
N SER A 348 -26.07 12.38 -1.83
CA SER A 348 -24.85 11.63 -1.49
C SER A 348 -24.51 10.52 -2.48
N PHE A 349 -25.52 9.90 -3.13
CA PHE A 349 -25.28 8.85 -4.10
C PHE A 349 -24.64 9.37 -5.39
N ILE A 350 -25.05 10.54 -5.89
CA ILE A 350 -24.47 11.18 -7.08
C ILE A 350 -23.01 11.52 -6.82
N ARG A 351 -22.70 12.05 -5.64
CA ARG A 351 -21.32 12.36 -5.23
C ARG A 351 -20.44 11.12 -5.17
N ARG A 352 -20.98 9.98 -4.73
CA ARG A 352 -20.26 8.70 -4.74
C ARG A 352 -20.02 8.19 -6.16
N ILE A 353 -21.01 8.27 -7.04
CA ILE A 353 -20.86 7.89 -8.46
C ILE A 353 -19.73 8.72 -9.09
N TYR A 354 -19.73 10.04 -8.87
CA TYR A 354 -18.64 10.92 -9.33
C TYR A 354 -17.27 10.42 -8.86
N VAL A 355 -17.10 10.14 -7.55
CA VAL A 355 -15.83 9.66 -7.02
C VAL A 355 -15.43 8.32 -7.62
N LEU A 356 -16.35 7.36 -7.66
CA LEU A 356 -16.08 6.01 -8.20
C LEU A 356 -15.70 6.07 -9.67
N PHE A 357 -16.40 6.88 -10.47
CA PHE A 357 -16.10 7.04 -11.88
C PHE A 357 -14.72 7.65 -12.11
N ILE A 358 -14.39 8.76 -11.44
CA ILE A 358 -13.07 9.40 -11.55
C ILE A 358 -11.95 8.45 -11.11
N VAL A 359 -12.14 7.78 -9.97
CA VAL A 359 -11.14 6.84 -9.44
C VAL A 359 -10.93 5.66 -10.40
N MET A 360 -12.02 5.12 -10.98
CA MET A 360 -11.94 4.04 -11.97
C MET A 360 -11.14 4.45 -13.20
N ILE A 361 -11.44 5.61 -13.81
CA ILE A 361 -10.69 6.13 -14.96
C ILE A 361 -9.21 6.30 -14.63
N LEU A 362 -8.90 6.91 -13.48
CA LEU A 362 -7.51 7.12 -13.09
C LEU A 362 -6.80 5.80 -12.74
N PHE A 363 -7.50 4.81 -12.22
CA PHE A 363 -6.90 3.49 -12.00
C PHE A 363 -6.70 2.69 -13.29
N ILE A 364 -7.49 2.92 -14.34
CA ILE A 364 -7.19 2.39 -15.69
C ILE A 364 -5.87 2.97 -16.21
N ILE A 365 -5.63 4.28 -16.05
CA ILE A 365 -4.34 4.90 -16.40
C ILE A 365 -3.21 4.27 -15.59
N PHE A 366 -3.40 4.08 -14.29
CA PHE A 366 -2.43 3.49 -13.38
C PHE A 366 -2.09 2.03 -13.73
N SER A 367 -3.06 1.26 -14.24
CA SER A 367 -2.87 -0.15 -14.61
C SER A 367 -2.16 -0.35 -15.94
N SER A 368 -2.14 0.68 -16.80
CA SER A 368 -1.72 0.56 -18.18
C SER A 368 -0.20 0.71 -18.33
N ASP A 369 0.40 -0.10 -19.20
CA ASP A 369 1.85 -0.08 -19.44
C ASP A 369 2.32 1.23 -20.09
N ASN A 370 1.44 1.88 -20.88
CA ASN A 370 1.71 3.17 -21.51
C ASN A 370 0.40 3.97 -21.74
N MET A 371 0.55 5.24 -22.11
CA MET A 371 -0.60 6.13 -22.30
C MET A 371 -1.49 5.77 -23.50
N SER A 372 -0.93 5.13 -24.52
CA SER A 372 -1.73 4.69 -25.69
C SER A 372 -2.72 3.60 -25.28
N VAL A 373 -2.25 2.59 -24.51
CA VAL A 373 -3.11 1.53 -23.95
C VAL A 373 -4.14 2.12 -22.99
N ALA A 374 -3.72 3.06 -22.12
CA ALA A 374 -4.64 3.71 -21.21
C ALA A 374 -5.79 4.43 -21.94
N LEU A 375 -5.45 5.18 -22.98
CA LEU A 375 -6.44 5.91 -23.80
C LEU A 375 -7.33 4.96 -24.58
N SER A 376 -6.81 3.86 -25.12
CA SER A 376 -7.60 2.83 -25.79
C SER A 376 -8.63 2.20 -24.83
N ASN A 377 -8.19 1.79 -23.64
CA ASN A 377 -9.09 1.25 -22.62
C ASN A 377 -10.19 2.24 -22.20
N ILE A 378 -9.84 3.53 -22.06
CA ILE A 378 -10.84 4.57 -21.74
C ILE A 378 -11.81 4.78 -22.90
N LYS A 379 -11.34 4.81 -24.16
CA LYS A 379 -12.20 4.89 -25.35
C LYS A 379 -13.15 3.71 -25.45
N GLY A 380 -12.67 2.50 -25.16
CA GLY A 380 -13.47 1.27 -25.15
C GLY A 380 -14.64 1.31 -24.18
N LEU A 381 -14.50 1.99 -23.02
CA LEU A 381 -15.64 2.21 -22.10
C LEU A 381 -16.83 2.91 -22.76
N PHE A 382 -16.59 3.69 -23.81
CA PHE A 382 -17.59 4.48 -24.53
C PHE A 382 -17.91 3.94 -25.93
N GLY A 383 -17.35 2.77 -26.31
CA GLY A 383 -17.52 2.17 -27.63
C GLY A 383 -16.85 2.95 -28.76
N MET A 384 -15.84 3.75 -28.45
CA MET A 384 -15.18 4.66 -29.41
C MET A 384 -14.14 3.98 -30.29
N ASN A 385 -13.80 2.72 -30.03
CA ASN A 385 -12.89 1.91 -30.85
C ASN A 385 -13.65 1.01 -31.85
N GLY A 386 -14.99 1.07 -31.88
CA GLY A 386 -15.84 0.29 -32.80
C GLY A 386 -16.23 -1.09 -32.27
N GLU A 387 -16.07 -1.36 -30.96
CA GLU A 387 -16.41 -2.64 -30.35
C GLU A 387 -17.93 -2.86 -30.26
N ALA A 388 -18.33 -4.14 -30.27
CA ALA A 388 -19.70 -4.53 -29.93
C ALA A 388 -20.03 -4.13 -28.48
N PHE A 389 -21.30 -3.85 -28.19
CA PHE A 389 -21.72 -3.50 -26.84
C PHE A 389 -21.51 -4.66 -25.86
N ILE A 390 -21.90 -5.89 -26.26
CA ILE A 390 -21.75 -7.13 -25.48
C ILE A 390 -21.68 -8.32 -26.45
N ASN A 391 -21.02 -9.41 -26.05
CA ASN A 391 -21.00 -10.70 -26.75
C ASN A 391 -21.11 -11.86 -25.76
N ASP A 392 -21.21 -13.08 -26.26
CA ASP A 392 -21.36 -14.29 -25.44
C ASP A 392 -20.13 -14.53 -24.55
N TYR A 393 -18.95 -14.18 -25.00
CA TYR A 393 -17.71 -14.24 -24.22
C TYR A 393 -17.79 -13.34 -22.97
N THR A 394 -18.18 -12.06 -23.18
CA THR A 394 -18.38 -11.12 -22.07
C THR A 394 -19.42 -11.62 -21.07
N LEU A 395 -20.54 -12.15 -21.58
CA LEU A 395 -21.63 -12.66 -20.74
C LEU A 395 -21.18 -13.89 -19.92
N HIS A 396 -20.38 -14.78 -20.52
CA HIS A 396 -19.78 -15.92 -19.82
C HIS A 396 -18.92 -15.47 -18.63
N TYR A 397 -17.99 -14.53 -18.83
CA TYR A 397 -17.15 -14.04 -17.74
C TYR A 397 -17.94 -13.27 -16.67
N LEU A 398 -18.91 -12.46 -17.08
CA LEU A 398 -19.79 -11.77 -16.14
C LEU A 398 -20.51 -12.77 -15.23
N LYS A 399 -21.11 -13.82 -15.78
CA LYS A 399 -21.78 -14.87 -15.00
C LYS A 399 -20.82 -15.62 -14.08
N SER A 400 -19.65 -15.99 -14.57
CA SER A 400 -18.67 -16.78 -13.82
C SER A 400 -18.10 -16.01 -12.62
N TYR A 401 -17.85 -14.71 -12.77
CA TYR A 401 -17.26 -13.88 -11.71
C TYR A 401 -18.29 -13.05 -10.92
N LEU A 402 -19.59 -13.12 -11.27
CA LEU A 402 -20.65 -12.38 -10.57
C LEU A 402 -20.66 -12.58 -9.06
N PRO A 403 -20.51 -13.81 -8.52
CA PRO A 403 -20.49 -14.00 -7.07
C PRO A 403 -19.34 -13.24 -6.38
N VAL A 404 -18.13 -13.29 -6.94
CA VAL A 404 -16.98 -12.58 -6.34
C VAL A 404 -17.12 -11.07 -6.49
N LEU A 405 -17.67 -10.56 -7.61
CA LEU A 405 -17.95 -9.14 -7.79
C LEU A 405 -18.96 -8.64 -6.75
N ILE A 406 -20.04 -9.37 -6.49
CA ILE A 406 -21.03 -9.03 -5.47
C ILE A 406 -20.39 -9.00 -4.07
N ILE A 407 -19.62 -10.05 -3.70
CA ILE A 407 -18.91 -10.11 -2.42
C ILE A 407 -17.93 -8.94 -2.28
N ALA A 408 -17.21 -8.60 -3.34
CA ALA A 408 -16.26 -7.50 -3.34
C ALA A 408 -16.96 -6.14 -3.19
N LEU A 409 -18.06 -5.90 -3.88
CA LEU A 409 -18.84 -4.67 -3.75
C LEU A 409 -19.35 -4.45 -2.33
N PHE A 410 -19.94 -5.47 -1.70
CA PHE A 410 -20.36 -5.38 -0.29
C PHE A 410 -19.19 -5.25 0.66
N GLY A 411 -18.12 -6.04 0.47
CA GLY A 411 -16.90 -6.01 1.29
C GLY A 411 -16.12 -4.70 1.20
N ALA A 412 -16.26 -3.95 0.10
CA ALA A 412 -15.67 -2.61 -0.05
C ALA A 412 -16.44 -1.51 0.73
N THR A 413 -17.55 -1.85 1.38
CA THR A 413 -18.38 -0.95 2.20
C THR A 413 -18.34 -1.38 3.68
N PRO A 414 -18.68 -0.48 4.62
CA PRO A 414 -18.78 -0.83 6.05
C PRO A 414 -20.02 -1.64 6.40
N PHE A 415 -20.83 -2.07 5.42
CA PHE A 415 -22.12 -2.74 5.64
C PHE A 415 -22.00 -3.97 6.55
N ILE A 416 -21.08 -4.88 6.23
CA ILE A 416 -20.87 -6.11 7.02
C ILE A 416 -20.43 -5.78 8.44
N LYS A 417 -19.51 -4.82 8.61
CA LYS A 417 -19.07 -4.36 9.92
C LYS A 417 -20.22 -3.81 10.74
N ILE A 418 -21.01 -2.90 10.17
CA ILE A 418 -22.16 -2.28 10.83
C ILE A 418 -23.18 -3.35 11.24
N LEU A 419 -23.44 -4.33 10.37
CA LEU A 419 -24.35 -5.43 10.64
C LEU A 419 -23.87 -6.27 11.83
N ILE A 420 -22.59 -6.68 11.83
CA ILE A 420 -21.99 -7.45 12.92
C ILE A 420 -22.02 -6.64 14.22
N ASP A 421 -21.63 -5.37 14.20
CA ASP A 421 -21.64 -4.50 15.38
C ASP A 421 -23.08 -4.33 15.95
N LYS A 422 -24.09 -4.28 15.07
CA LYS A 422 -25.51 -4.26 15.47
C LYS A 422 -25.94 -5.58 16.11
N LEU A 423 -25.59 -6.70 15.53
CA LEU A 423 -25.89 -8.05 16.03
C LEU A 423 -25.23 -8.30 17.40
N ARG A 424 -23.99 -7.85 17.59
CA ARG A 424 -23.25 -8.00 18.86
C ARG A 424 -23.87 -7.23 20.04
N LYS A 425 -24.80 -6.29 19.79
CA LYS A 425 -25.55 -5.60 20.88
C LYS A 425 -26.47 -6.55 21.63
N ASN A 426 -26.96 -7.61 21.00
CA ASN A 426 -27.71 -8.67 21.66
C ASN A 426 -26.74 -9.65 22.32
N LYS A 427 -26.86 -9.85 23.65
CA LYS A 427 -25.95 -10.69 24.45
C LYS A 427 -25.93 -12.17 23.94
N TYR A 428 -27.07 -12.73 23.59
CA TYR A 428 -27.15 -14.10 23.08
C TYR A 428 -26.45 -14.24 21.72
N VAL A 429 -26.73 -13.32 20.81
CA VAL A 429 -26.10 -13.30 19.48
C VAL A 429 -24.59 -13.07 19.59
N ASN A 430 -24.15 -12.19 20.47
CA ASN A 430 -22.74 -11.95 20.73
C ASN A 430 -22.02 -13.22 21.22
N ASN A 431 -22.64 -14.00 22.10
CA ASN A 431 -22.07 -15.27 22.56
C ASN A 431 -21.94 -16.28 21.41
N ILE A 432 -22.96 -16.37 20.55
CA ILE A 432 -22.93 -17.22 19.35
C ILE A 432 -21.79 -16.78 18.42
N ILE A 433 -21.70 -15.48 18.13
CA ILE A 433 -20.62 -14.93 17.28
C ILE A 433 -19.24 -15.25 17.88
N ASN A 434 -19.05 -15.12 19.19
CA ASN A 434 -17.78 -15.41 19.84
C ASN A 434 -17.37 -16.90 19.75
N ILE A 435 -18.34 -17.82 19.67
CA ILE A 435 -18.09 -19.25 19.46
C ILE A 435 -17.82 -19.55 17.97
N LEU A 436 -18.60 -18.96 17.08
CA LEU A 436 -18.49 -19.20 15.63
C LEU A 436 -17.25 -18.56 15.01
N GLU A 437 -16.81 -17.42 15.53
CA GLU A 437 -15.68 -16.67 14.96
C GLU A 437 -14.38 -17.49 14.88
N PRO A 438 -13.90 -18.18 15.92
CA PRO A 438 -12.73 -19.05 15.82
C PRO A 438 -12.91 -20.19 14.82
N ILE A 439 -14.11 -20.79 14.74
CA ILE A 439 -14.41 -21.84 13.78
C ILE A 439 -14.32 -21.33 12.36
N LEU A 440 -14.91 -20.16 12.09
CA LEU A 440 -14.83 -19.50 10.78
C LEU A 440 -13.38 -19.17 10.39
N ILE A 441 -12.55 -18.75 11.34
CA ILE A 441 -11.12 -18.50 11.09
C ILE A 441 -10.41 -19.77 10.65
N VAL A 442 -10.67 -20.89 11.32
CA VAL A 442 -10.10 -22.20 10.92
C VAL A 442 -10.59 -22.60 9.53
N VAL A 443 -11.88 -22.48 9.24
CA VAL A 443 -12.45 -22.77 7.91
C VAL A 443 -11.80 -21.88 6.85
N ILE A 444 -11.64 -20.57 7.09
CA ILE A 444 -10.96 -19.65 6.19
C ILE A 444 -9.52 -20.12 5.93
N LEU A 445 -8.77 -20.49 6.96
CA LEU A 445 -7.39 -20.95 6.80
C LEU A 445 -7.31 -22.24 5.98
N VAL A 446 -8.22 -23.18 6.19
CA VAL A 446 -8.28 -24.43 5.40
C VAL A 446 -8.58 -24.13 3.93
N VAL A 447 -9.61 -23.32 3.66
CA VAL A 447 -9.99 -22.96 2.28
C VAL A 447 -8.85 -22.19 1.58
N VAL A 448 -8.28 -21.18 2.24
CA VAL A 448 -7.15 -20.43 1.70
C VAL A 448 -5.95 -21.33 1.43
N THR A 449 -5.65 -22.25 2.34
CA THR A 449 -4.54 -23.21 2.15
C THR A 449 -4.77 -24.08 0.93
N SER A 450 -5.99 -24.57 0.71
CA SER A 450 -6.36 -25.33 -0.48
C SER A 450 -6.08 -24.54 -1.78
N TYR A 451 -6.49 -23.28 -1.84
CA TYR A 451 -6.19 -22.39 -2.98
C TYR A 451 -4.68 -22.16 -3.18
N LEU A 452 -3.91 -22.04 -2.08
CA LEU A 452 -2.47 -21.80 -2.16
C LEU A 452 -1.68 -23.06 -2.59
N ILE A 453 -2.17 -24.25 -2.29
CA ILE A 453 -1.57 -25.53 -2.72
C ILE A 453 -1.80 -25.76 -4.22
N ASP A 454 -2.96 -25.38 -4.73
CA ASP A 454 -3.33 -25.53 -6.14
C ASP A 454 -2.54 -24.59 -7.07
N ASN A 455 -1.55 -23.85 -6.58
CA ASN A 455 -0.73 -22.89 -7.32
C ASN A 455 -1.56 -21.90 -8.16
N SER A 456 -2.75 -21.55 -7.69
CA SER A 456 -3.60 -20.56 -8.33
C SER A 456 -2.89 -19.21 -8.48
N TYR A 457 -3.34 -18.41 -9.45
CA TYR A 457 -2.87 -17.04 -9.69
C TYR A 457 -2.77 -16.24 -8.38
N ASN A 458 -1.56 -15.88 -7.96
CA ASN A 458 -1.29 -15.20 -6.68
C ASN A 458 -0.27 -14.05 -6.83
N PRO A 459 -0.43 -13.14 -7.81
CA PRO A 459 0.44 -11.98 -7.93
C PRO A 459 0.14 -10.99 -6.81
N PHE A 460 1.15 -10.20 -6.46
CA PHE A 460 0.98 -9.04 -5.59
C PHE A 460 1.26 -7.78 -6.41
N LEU A 461 0.22 -6.96 -6.63
CA LEU A 461 0.30 -5.81 -7.53
C LEU A 461 1.40 -4.81 -7.14
N TYR A 462 1.64 -4.64 -5.84
CA TYR A 462 2.64 -3.70 -5.33
C TYR A 462 4.09 -4.09 -5.63
N PHE A 463 4.36 -5.28 -6.11
CA PHE A 463 5.72 -5.64 -6.59
C PHE A 463 6.04 -5.09 -7.98
N ARG A 464 5.04 -4.54 -8.66
CA ARG A 464 5.23 -3.87 -9.96
C ARG A 464 5.63 -2.39 -9.83
N PHE A 465 5.61 -1.83 -8.62
CA PHE A 465 5.76 -0.37 -8.39
C PHE A 465 7.01 0.00 -7.61
#